data_a9c482e462a910e38c3403085cb80db2
#
_entry.id   a9c482e462a910e38c3403085cb80db2
#
_cell.length_a   1.000
_cell.length_b   1.000
_cell.length_c   1.000
_cell.angle_alpha   90.00
_cell.angle_beta   90.00
_cell.angle_gamma   90.00
#
_symmetry.space_group_name_H-M   'P 1'
#
loop_
_entity.id
_entity.type
_entity.pdbx_description
1 polymer ?
#
loop_
_entity_poly.entity_id
_entity_poly.type
_entity_poly.pdbx_seq_one_letter_code
_entity_poly.pdbx_strand_id
1 'polypeptide(L)'
;VRYDKKLSNRPWYISRIVPGTPFGMDANREHMVSHVDHIKTYSERMSSDGSVNEIRRLVEDSSNIIFLGFGYHSQNMKIIRPEVSENTKKIFATGVNISDNDIGIVAQRIKELFGKGGRSILLELRNDLGCFGLFSNYWWHLSSI
;
A
#
# COMPACT_ATOMS: atom_id res chain seq x y z
N VAL A 1 -27.23 18.89 0.82
CA VAL A 1 -25.94 18.55 1.40
C VAL A 1 -25.12 19.83 1.45
N ARG A 2 -24.82 20.35 2.64
CA ARG A 2 -23.99 21.56 2.80
C ARG A 2 -22.53 21.14 2.68
N TYR A 3 -21.85 21.61 1.64
CA TYR A 3 -20.41 21.43 1.49
C TYR A 3 -19.67 22.38 2.43
N ASP A 4 -18.84 21.81 3.27
CA ASP A 4 -17.97 22.62 4.14
C ASP A 4 -16.77 23.12 3.33
N LYS A 5 -16.75 24.42 3.04
CA LYS A 5 -15.72 25.11 2.29
C LYS A 5 -14.30 24.95 2.88
N LYS A 6 -14.18 24.57 4.16
CA LYS A 6 -12.91 24.35 4.85
C LYS A 6 -12.17 23.09 4.43
N LEU A 7 -12.86 22.14 3.78
CA LEU A 7 -12.27 20.87 3.35
C LEU A 7 -11.65 20.95 1.94
N SER A 8 -11.97 21.97 1.15
CA SER A 8 -11.55 22.10 -0.25
C SER A 8 -10.06 22.32 -0.47
N ASN A 9 -9.32 22.73 0.57
CA ASN A 9 -7.88 23.03 0.47
C ASN A 9 -6.95 21.89 0.94
N ARG A 10 -7.49 20.71 1.20
CA ARG A 10 -6.66 19.57 1.58
C ARG A 10 -6.19 18.81 0.34
N PRO A 11 -4.91 18.41 0.25
CA PRO A 11 -4.36 17.76 -0.95
C PRO A 11 -5.03 16.42 -1.32
N TRP A 12 -5.75 15.79 -0.38
CA TRP A 12 -6.50 14.56 -0.59
C TRP A 12 -8.00 14.77 -0.87
N TYR A 13 -8.46 16.04 -0.92
CA TYR A 13 -9.85 16.35 -1.22
C TYR A 13 -10.07 16.29 -2.73
N ILE A 14 -10.83 15.29 -3.17
CA ILE A 14 -11.23 15.15 -4.56
C ILE A 14 -12.30 16.23 -4.84
N SER A 15 -11.89 17.35 -5.43
CA SER A 15 -12.79 18.45 -5.83
C SER A 15 -13.67 18.13 -7.04
N ARG A 16 -13.47 17.00 -7.71
CA ARG A 16 -14.31 16.53 -8.81
C ARG A 16 -15.34 15.55 -8.27
N ILE A 17 -16.57 16.03 -8.12
CA ILE A 17 -17.73 15.15 -8.10
C ILE A 17 -17.87 14.67 -9.54
N VAL A 18 -17.37 13.50 -9.85
CA VAL A 18 -17.76 12.79 -11.07
C VAL A 18 -19.23 12.42 -10.87
N PRO A 19 -20.14 12.81 -11.76
CA PRO A 19 -21.52 12.36 -11.68
C PRO A 19 -21.52 10.82 -11.67
N GLY A 20 -21.75 10.25 -10.50
CA GLY A 20 -21.87 8.80 -10.36
C GLY A 20 -23.26 8.37 -10.79
N THR A 21 -23.36 7.19 -11.34
CA THR A 21 -24.67 6.54 -11.55
C THR A 21 -25.31 6.26 -10.18
N PRO A 22 -26.54 6.71 -9.90
CA PRO A 22 -27.20 6.40 -8.65
C PRO A 22 -27.31 4.88 -8.45
N PHE A 23 -27.07 4.45 -7.23
CA PHE A 23 -27.16 3.04 -6.87
C PHE A 23 -28.61 2.54 -7.12
N GLY A 24 -28.77 1.45 -7.88
CA GLY A 24 -30.07 0.85 -8.19
C GLY A 24 -30.75 1.38 -9.46
N MET A 25 -30.09 2.22 -10.26
CA MET A 25 -30.56 2.52 -11.60
C MET A 25 -30.41 1.30 -12.53
N ASP A 26 -31.41 1.12 -13.41
CA ASP A 26 -31.33 0.11 -14.46
C ASP A 26 -30.10 0.36 -15.33
N ALA A 27 -29.32 -0.71 -15.54
CA ALA A 27 -28.13 -0.66 -16.34
C ALA A 27 -28.47 -0.39 -17.83
N ASN A 28 -28.44 0.89 -18.21
CA ASN A 28 -28.54 1.26 -19.61
C ASN A 28 -27.16 1.08 -20.27
N ARG A 29 -27.12 0.51 -21.45
CA ARG A 29 -25.90 0.24 -22.24
C ARG A 29 -25.04 1.49 -22.42
N GLU A 30 -25.65 2.65 -22.65
CA GLU A 30 -24.94 3.92 -22.83
C GLU A 30 -24.25 4.37 -21.53
N HIS A 31 -24.90 4.20 -20.38
CA HIS A 31 -24.31 4.47 -19.09
C HIS A 31 -23.17 3.50 -18.77
N MET A 32 -23.31 2.23 -19.10
CA MET A 32 -22.23 1.26 -18.92
C MET A 32 -20.99 1.62 -19.74
N VAL A 33 -21.17 1.98 -21.00
CA VAL A 33 -20.06 2.36 -21.89
C VAL A 33 -19.36 3.62 -21.40
N SER A 34 -20.08 4.62 -20.90
CA SER A 34 -19.46 5.85 -20.37
C SER A 34 -18.61 5.62 -19.11
N HIS A 35 -18.83 4.50 -18.40
CA HIS A 35 -18.08 4.16 -17.20
C HIS A 35 -16.95 3.16 -17.43
N VAL A 36 -16.89 2.53 -18.61
CA VAL A 36 -15.82 1.55 -18.92
C VAL A 36 -14.43 2.18 -18.81
N ASP A 37 -14.25 3.41 -19.22
CA ASP A 37 -12.98 4.13 -19.12
C ASP A 37 -12.53 4.40 -17.67
N HIS A 38 -13.45 4.31 -16.71
CA HIS A 38 -13.17 4.45 -15.29
C HIS A 38 -12.84 3.12 -14.61
N ILE A 39 -13.16 2.00 -15.25
CA ILE A 39 -12.81 0.65 -14.79
C ILE A 39 -11.42 0.33 -15.31
N LYS A 40 -10.42 0.59 -14.50
CA LYS A 40 -9.03 0.24 -14.84
C LYS A 40 -8.66 -1.08 -14.19
N THR A 41 -8.13 -1.99 -14.98
CA THR A 41 -7.49 -3.19 -14.46
C THR A 41 -6.24 -2.81 -13.68
N TYR A 42 -5.78 -3.71 -12.82
CA TYR A 42 -4.54 -3.55 -12.07
C TYR A 42 -3.34 -3.23 -12.99
N SER A 43 -3.26 -3.89 -14.14
CA SER A 43 -2.16 -3.70 -15.10
C SER A 43 -2.19 -2.33 -15.78
N GLU A 44 -3.38 -1.82 -16.09
CA GLU A 44 -3.56 -0.48 -16.69
C GLU A 44 -3.23 0.65 -15.71
N ARG A 45 -3.56 0.47 -14.42
CA ARG A 45 -3.14 1.41 -13.38
C ARG A 45 -1.63 1.46 -13.24
N MET A 46 -0.95 0.31 -13.33
CA MET A 46 0.51 0.23 -13.20
C MET A 46 1.25 0.98 -14.31
N SER A 47 0.67 1.04 -15.51
CA SER A 47 1.34 1.62 -16.70
C SER A 47 1.05 3.11 -16.90
N SER A 48 -0.02 3.65 -16.33
CA SER A 48 -0.49 5.01 -16.64
C SER A 48 -0.39 5.99 -15.48
N ASP A 49 -0.06 5.54 -14.28
CA ASP A 49 -0.22 6.38 -13.09
C ASP A 49 1.14 6.68 -12.43
N GLY A 50 1.52 7.96 -12.39
CA GLY A 50 2.69 8.44 -11.66
C GLY A 50 2.66 8.09 -10.16
N SER A 51 1.50 7.69 -9.64
CA SER A 51 1.32 7.27 -8.25
C SER A 51 2.20 6.07 -7.84
N VAL A 52 2.48 5.15 -8.75
CA VAL A 52 3.36 4.00 -8.46
C VAL A 52 4.81 4.48 -8.25
N ASN A 53 5.27 5.41 -9.06
CA ASN A 53 6.60 5.98 -8.91
C ASN A 53 6.72 6.80 -7.62
N GLU A 54 5.67 7.51 -7.26
CA GLU A 54 5.59 8.23 -5.99
C GLU A 54 5.64 7.28 -4.79
N ILE A 55 4.87 6.18 -4.81
CA ILE A 55 4.92 5.13 -3.77
C ILE A 55 6.34 4.56 -3.65
N ARG A 56 7.00 4.25 -4.76
CA ARG A 56 8.37 3.72 -4.75
C ARG A 56 9.34 4.70 -4.12
N ARG A 57 9.24 5.98 -4.50
CA ARG A 57 10.08 7.04 -3.92
C ARG A 57 9.84 7.18 -2.41
N LEU A 58 8.59 7.19 -1.95
CA LEU A 58 8.28 7.22 -0.53
C LEU A 58 8.87 6.03 0.21
N VAL A 59 8.80 4.84 -0.39
CA VAL A 59 9.42 3.63 0.14
C VAL A 59 10.95 3.73 0.17
N GLU A 60 11.56 4.34 -0.85
CA GLU A 60 13.01 4.57 -0.92
C GLU A 60 13.48 5.51 0.19
N ASP A 61 12.78 6.61 0.37
CA ASP A 61 13.14 7.66 1.32
C ASP A 61 12.88 7.25 2.78
N SER A 62 11.96 6.30 3.01
CA SER A 62 11.58 5.88 4.37
C SER A 62 12.63 5.01 5.03
N SER A 63 12.95 5.29 6.31
CA SER A 63 13.75 4.42 7.16
C SER A 63 12.92 3.34 7.84
N ASN A 64 11.65 3.64 8.12
CA ASN A 64 10.71 2.73 8.77
C ASN A 64 9.54 2.43 7.82
N ILE A 65 9.21 1.15 7.65
CA ILE A 65 8.11 0.69 6.82
C ILE A 65 7.22 -0.21 7.66
N ILE A 66 5.91 0.02 7.59
CA ILE A 66 4.93 -0.78 8.32
C ILE A 66 3.95 -1.39 7.32
N PHE A 67 3.88 -2.72 7.30
CA PHE A 67 2.92 -3.47 6.49
C PHE A 67 1.76 -3.95 7.36
N LEU A 68 0.57 -3.38 7.15
CA LEU A 68 -0.66 -3.75 7.84
C LEU A 68 -1.66 -4.37 6.88
N GLY A 69 -2.03 -5.63 7.10
CA GLY A 69 -2.99 -6.33 6.24
C GLY A 69 -2.53 -6.42 4.77
N PHE A 70 -1.23 -6.42 4.54
CA PHE A 70 -0.67 -6.42 3.19
C PHE A 70 -0.67 -7.82 2.60
N GLY A 71 -1.12 -7.93 1.35
CA GLY A 71 -1.03 -9.18 0.60
C GLY A 71 0.35 -9.33 -0.04
N TYR A 72 1.17 -10.26 0.47
CA TYR A 72 2.56 -10.48 0.03
C TYR A 72 2.68 -11.24 -1.31
N HIS A 73 1.71 -11.05 -2.22
CA HIS A 73 1.78 -11.60 -3.57
C HIS A 73 2.84 -10.87 -4.39
N SER A 74 3.42 -11.58 -5.35
CA SER A 74 4.50 -11.05 -6.19
C SER A 74 4.13 -9.75 -6.91
N GLN A 75 2.87 -9.58 -7.29
CA GLN A 75 2.38 -8.36 -7.93
C GLN A 75 2.42 -7.15 -6.98
N ASN A 76 1.91 -7.30 -5.75
CA ASN A 76 1.93 -6.25 -4.75
C ASN A 76 3.37 -5.87 -4.36
N MET A 77 4.23 -6.88 -4.22
CA MET A 77 5.65 -6.66 -3.93
C MET A 77 6.37 -5.90 -5.05
N LYS A 78 6.00 -6.12 -6.32
CA LYS A 78 6.58 -5.38 -7.46
C LYS A 78 6.20 -3.90 -7.46
N ILE A 79 5.01 -3.54 -6.99
CA ILE A 79 4.57 -2.14 -6.93
C ILE A 79 5.48 -1.32 -6.03
N ILE A 80 5.73 -1.84 -4.83
CA ILE A 80 6.49 -1.15 -3.77
C ILE A 80 8.00 -1.33 -3.89
N ARG A 81 8.47 -2.01 -4.95
CA ARG A 81 9.90 -2.27 -5.12
C ARG A 81 10.66 -0.98 -5.35
N PRO A 82 11.57 -0.59 -4.44
CA PRO A 82 12.43 0.56 -4.66
C PRO A 82 13.41 0.29 -5.81
N GLU A 83 13.77 1.30 -6.56
CA GLU A 83 14.81 1.19 -7.60
C GLU A 83 16.19 1.16 -6.95
N VAL A 84 16.44 2.10 -6.04
CA VAL A 84 17.64 2.18 -5.24
C VAL A 84 17.22 2.43 -3.80
N SER A 85 17.76 1.70 -2.85
CA SER A 85 17.56 2.01 -1.44
C SER A 85 18.92 2.19 -0.79
N GLU A 86 19.25 3.38 -0.31
CA GLU A 86 20.54 3.65 0.34
C GLU A 86 20.49 3.50 1.86
N ASN A 87 19.31 3.49 2.43
CA ASN A 87 19.11 3.51 3.87
C ASN A 87 18.87 2.11 4.46
N THR A 88 19.37 1.85 5.65
CA THR A 88 18.96 0.72 6.48
C THR A 88 17.47 0.82 6.74
N LYS A 89 16.73 -0.26 6.51
CA LYS A 89 15.28 -0.30 6.70
C LYS A 89 14.92 -1.04 7.98
N LYS A 90 14.02 -0.47 8.77
CA LYS A 90 13.29 -1.17 9.82
C LYS A 90 11.90 -1.48 9.30
N ILE A 91 11.54 -2.75 9.26
CA ILE A 91 10.28 -3.21 8.67
C ILE A 91 9.48 -3.96 9.72
N PHE A 92 8.29 -3.46 9.99
CA PHE A 92 7.31 -4.10 10.87
C PHE A 92 6.14 -4.60 10.02
N ALA A 93 5.73 -5.84 10.19
CA ALA A 93 4.77 -6.45 9.28
C ALA A 93 3.82 -7.40 9.99
N THR A 94 2.53 -7.35 9.63
CA THR A 94 1.54 -8.33 10.04
C THR A 94 1.40 -9.42 8.99
N GLY A 95 1.32 -10.67 9.42
CA GLY A 95 1.12 -11.83 8.57
C GLY A 95 0.03 -12.75 9.10
N VAL A 96 -1.06 -12.18 9.66
CA VAL A 96 -2.17 -12.97 10.21
C VAL A 96 -2.73 -13.91 9.15
N ASN A 97 -2.96 -15.15 9.53
CA ASN A 97 -3.37 -16.27 8.67
C ASN A 97 -2.30 -16.78 7.68
N ILE A 98 -1.07 -16.29 7.75
CA ILE A 98 0.05 -16.92 7.05
C ILE A 98 0.55 -18.08 7.92
N SER A 99 0.70 -19.25 7.33
CA SER A 99 1.20 -20.43 8.05
C SER A 99 2.66 -20.23 8.50
N ASP A 100 3.07 -20.96 9.54
CA ASP A 100 4.46 -20.93 10.03
C ASP A 100 5.47 -21.35 8.94
N ASN A 101 5.05 -22.23 8.04
CA ASN A 101 5.88 -22.63 6.91
C ASN A 101 6.05 -21.52 5.87
N ASP A 102 4.98 -20.75 5.61
CA ASP A 102 4.99 -19.70 4.58
C ASP A 102 5.56 -18.38 5.10
N ILE A 103 5.53 -18.14 6.42
CA ILE A 103 6.04 -16.89 7.01
C ILE A 103 7.51 -16.68 6.68
N GLY A 104 8.30 -17.75 6.66
CA GLY A 104 9.71 -17.72 6.26
C GLY A 104 9.90 -17.29 4.81
N ILE A 105 9.03 -17.75 3.90
CA ILE A 105 9.06 -17.38 2.48
C ILE A 105 8.73 -15.90 2.31
N VAL A 106 7.72 -15.41 3.05
CA VAL A 106 7.36 -13.99 3.04
C VAL A 106 8.49 -13.12 3.57
N ALA A 107 9.11 -13.53 4.69
CA ALA A 107 10.25 -12.83 5.27
C ALA A 107 11.42 -12.74 4.27
N GLN A 108 11.72 -13.82 3.57
CA GLN A 108 12.76 -13.83 2.55
C GLN A 108 12.42 -12.89 1.39
N ARG A 109 11.20 -12.90 0.88
CA ARG A 109 10.75 -11.99 -0.18
C ARG A 109 10.89 -10.52 0.22
N ILE A 110 10.55 -10.16 1.45
CA ILE A 110 10.73 -8.81 1.98
C ILE A 110 12.23 -8.46 2.01
N LYS A 111 13.07 -9.36 2.53
CA LYS A 111 14.53 -9.15 2.56
C LYS A 111 15.13 -8.99 1.16
N GLU A 112 14.71 -9.77 0.19
CA GLU A 112 15.16 -9.67 -1.19
C GLU A 112 14.70 -8.36 -1.87
N LEU A 113 13.53 -7.85 -1.47
CA LEU A 113 12.99 -6.61 -2.01
C LEU A 113 13.81 -5.40 -1.55
N PHE A 114 14.16 -5.34 -0.27
CA PHE A 114 14.79 -4.19 0.37
C PHE A 114 16.29 -4.37 0.64
N GLY A 115 16.80 -5.59 0.65
CA GLY A 115 18.18 -5.94 1.02
C GLY A 115 19.19 -5.91 -0.11
N LYS A 116 18.82 -5.45 -1.30
CA LYS A 116 19.74 -5.35 -2.41
C LYS A 116 20.88 -4.37 -2.10
N GLY A 117 22.11 -4.80 -2.32
CA GLY A 117 23.31 -3.98 -2.08
C GLY A 117 24.00 -4.22 -0.73
N GLY A 118 23.73 -5.35 -0.05
CA GLY A 118 24.43 -5.74 1.20
C GLY A 118 23.97 -4.99 2.45
N ARG A 119 22.78 -4.40 2.40
CA ARG A 119 22.23 -3.57 3.47
C ARG A 119 21.59 -4.36 4.59
N SER A 120 21.70 -3.85 5.80
CA SER A 120 21.04 -4.41 6.96
C SER A 120 19.55 -4.09 6.95
N ILE A 121 18.71 -5.12 7.07
CA ILE A 121 17.26 -4.98 7.25
C ILE A 121 16.92 -5.56 8.61
N LEU A 122 16.31 -4.75 9.46
CA LEU A 122 15.63 -5.25 10.64
C LEU A 122 14.18 -5.55 10.25
N LEU A 123 13.81 -6.83 10.24
CA LEU A 123 12.46 -7.27 9.89
C LEU A 123 11.79 -7.96 11.07
N GLU A 124 10.68 -7.39 11.50
CA GLU A 124 9.76 -7.93 12.49
C GLU A 124 8.45 -8.32 11.80
N LEU A 125 8.36 -9.56 11.33
CA LEU A 125 7.16 -10.12 10.70
C LEU A 125 6.45 -11.04 11.67
N ARG A 126 5.20 -10.69 12.01
CA ARG A 126 4.39 -11.37 13.03
C ARG A 126 3.11 -11.94 12.41
N ASN A 127 2.94 -13.28 12.49
CA ASN A 127 1.72 -13.96 12.02
C ASN A 127 0.68 -14.16 13.13
N ASP A 128 1.05 -13.91 14.38
CA ASP A 128 0.21 -13.97 15.56
C ASP A 128 -0.41 -12.62 15.96
N LEU A 129 0.01 -11.51 15.36
CA LEU A 129 -0.44 -10.17 15.69
C LEU A 129 -1.23 -9.54 14.54
N GLY A 130 -2.46 -9.08 14.84
CA GLY A 130 -3.19 -8.14 13.99
C GLY A 130 -2.62 -6.72 14.09
N CYS A 131 -3.22 -5.77 13.37
CA CYS A 131 -2.75 -4.39 13.31
C CYS A 131 -2.63 -3.75 14.71
N PHE A 132 -3.66 -3.87 15.55
CA PHE A 132 -3.64 -3.35 16.92
C PHE A 132 -2.53 -3.99 17.77
N GLY A 133 -2.39 -5.31 17.68
CA GLY A 133 -1.36 -6.04 18.40
C GLY A 133 0.06 -5.63 18.00
N LEU A 134 0.29 -5.38 16.71
CA LEU A 134 1.57 -4.90 16.23
C LEU A 134 1.91 -3.53 16.85
N PHE A 135 0.99 -2.57 16.78
CA PHE A 135 1.23 -1.25 17.36
C PHE A 135 1.44 -1.31 18.87
N SER A 136 0.67 -2.11 19.60
CA SER A 136 0.81 -2.24 21.05
C SER A 136 2.16 -2.84 21.45
N ASN A 137 2.65 -3.84 20.71
CA ASN A 137 3.92 -4.51 21.02
C ASN A 137 5.15 -3.68 20.62
N TYR A 138 5.05 -2.93 19.52
CA TYR A 138 6.19 -2.18 18.97
C TYR A 138 6.06 -0.66 19.16
N TRP A 139 5.17 -0.19 20.03
CA TRP A 139 4.91 1.23 20.26
C TRP A 139 6.18 2.06 20.44
N TRP A 140 7.07 1.63 21.32
CA TRP A 140 8.31 2.35 21.60
C TRP A 140 9.26 2.41 20.39
N HIS A 141 9.28 1.39 19.56
CA HIS A 141 10.09 1.35 18.35
C HIS A 141 9.51 2.25 17.25
N LEU A 142 8.20 2.42 17.23
CA LEU A 142 7.48 3.20 16.23
C LEU A 142 7.34 4.68 16.62
N SER A 143 7.31 4.98 17.90
CA SER A 143 7.18 6.36 18.43
C SER A 143 8.51 7.08 18.63
N SER A 144 9.64 6.38 18.51
CA SER A 144 11.00 6.95 18.64
C SER A 144 11.55 7.47 17.31
N ILE A 145 10.65 7.99 16.46
CA ILE A 145 10.99 8.53 15.14
C ILE A 145 11.18 10.03 15.24
#